data_08d5262504f1a4f0a35975c847f8c3f4
#
_entry.id   08d5262504f1a4f0a35975c847f8c3f4
#
_cell.length_a   1.000
_cell.length_b   1.000
_cell.length_c   1.000
_cell.angle_alpha   90.00
_cell.angle_beta   90.00
_cell.angle_gamma   90.00
#
_symmetry.space_group_name_H-M   'P 1'
#
loop_
_entity.id
_entity.type
_entity.pdbx_description
1 polymer ?
#
loop_
_entity_poly.entity_id
_entity_poly.type
_entity_poly.pdbx_seq_one_letter_code
_entity_poly.pdbx_strand_id
1 'polypeptide(L)'
;MADTQVAVLMGGLGTRLGLKDRPKAMADIHGRPFFEYQLKLLRRWGFRKFLFLVGYRADCIEGYFGDGSKWQADIRYSYDGQEQMGTGGALKNAEDKLEEDFLLIYGDSFMDIDYQETVYRYYMEKAEGKSGIMAILRNEDRYDKSNVVYRDGRLLLYDKVNVSDSMQYIDYGVSMLARSFLSQAGRNRKFDLAELVTELSKEGKLGAQVVTRRFYEIGNPESLREFDAYARKRFCEVRGAVFFDRDGVINELCYNDDIEQLDSPFTVEEFVYRPGAVEALLSVQSKGYYIFIVTNQPAAAKGKTSLARLYDLNTWMVQDLQERGVFIEFVNMCPHHPRGDRRSRYPFLAGECGCRKPEAGLITDLMQVYGIDPDNSYMVGDSHTDVIAGSRAGLKTVLVGTLKCDACQRLQGKHPDFIIGDIGQLERVITERDTGGMEDV
;
A
#
# COMPACT_ATOMS: atom_id res chain seq x y z
N MET A 1 -8.94 -10.95 0.08
CA MET A 1 -7.89 -10.82 -0.97
C MET A 1 -7.53 -12.12 -1.67
N ALA A 2 -7.44 -13.27 -0.98
CA ALA A 2 -7.10 -14.54 -1.64
C ALA A 2 -8.04 -14.90 -2.81
N ASP A 3 -9.31 -14.52 -2.72
CA ASP A 3 -10.32 -14.77 -3.74
C ASP A 3 -10.42 -13.69 -4.82
N THR A 4 -9.78 -12.54 -4.62
CA THR A 4 -9.78 -11.46 -5.61
C THR A 4 -8.80 -11.80 -6.74
N GLN A 5 -9.28 -11.80 -7.98
CA GLN A 5 -8.47 -11.98 -9.18
C GLN A 5 -7.68 -10.70 -9.49
N VAL A 6 -6.44 -10.86 -9.91
CA VAL A 6 -5.59 -9.78 -10.43
C VAL A 6 -5.44 -9.95 -11.94
N ALA A 7 -5.98 -9.03 -12.70
CA ALA A 7 -5.75 -8.93 -14.14
C ALA A 7 -4.53 -8.06 -14.41
N VAL A 8 -3.58 -8.56 -15.21
CA VAL A 8 -2.30 -7.89 -15.46
C VAL A 8 -2.13 -7.63 -16.95
N LEU A 9 -2.06 -6.36 -17.34
CA LEU A 9 -1.82 -5.95 -18.73
C LEU A 9 -0.33 -6.04 -19.05
N MET A 10 0.07 -7.01 -19.89
CA MET A 10 1.47 -7.33 -20.22
C MET A 10 1.78 -7.28 -21.73
N GLY A 11 0.90 -6.76 -22.56
CA GLY A 11 1.02 -6.78 -24.03
C GLY A 11 1.99 -5.77 -24.65
N GLY A 12 2.69 -4.96 -23.86
CA GLY A 12 3.54 -3.87 -24.35
C GLY A 12 4.81 -4.34 -25.08
N LEU A 13 5.11 -3.73 -26.26
CA LEU A 13 6.23 -4.07 -27.15
C LEU A 13 7.63 -3.77 -26.58
N GLY A 14 7.77 -2.88 -25.61
CA GLY A 14 9.08 -2.50 -25.05
C GLY A 14 10.04 -1.76 -25.98
N THR A 15 9.57 -1.23 -27.09
CA THR A 15 10.42 -0.61 -28.14
C THR A 15 11.26 0.56 -27.63
N ARG A 16 10.72 1.39 -26.73
CA ARG A 16 11.45 2.52 -26.12
C ARG A 16 12.55 2.12 -25.15
N LEU A 17 12.48 0.92 -24.59
CA LEU A 17 13.55 0.33 -23.75
C LEU A 17 14.67 -0.33 -24.56
N GLY A 18 14.52 -0.43 -25.89
CA GLY A 18 15.46 -1.13 -26.74
C GLY A 18 15.46 -2.67 -26.59
N LEU A 19 14.50 -3.23 -25.89
CA LEU A 19 14.32 -4.67 -25.73
C LEU A 19 13.79 -5.25 -27.05
N LYS A 20 14.59 -6.08 -27.71
CA LYS A 20 14.21 -6.69 -29.01
C LYS A 20 13.72 -8.13 -28.87
N ASP A 21 14.03 -8.79 -27.77
CA ASP A 21 13.87 -10.23 -27.57
C ASP A 21 12.88 -10.60 -26.45
N ARG A 22 12.40 -9.61 -25.68
CA ARG A 22 11.51 -9.84 -24.54
C ARG A 22 10.57 -8.65 -24.30
N PRO A 23 9.38 -8.88 -23.69
CA PRO A 23 8.46 -7.81 -23.30
C PRO A 23 9.01 -7.03 -22.10
N LYS A 24 8.50 -5.78 -21.87
CA LYS A 24 8.90 -4.91 -20.76
C LYS A 24 8.86 -5.60 -19.39
N ALA A 25 7.79 -6.33 -19.11
CA ALA A 25 7.60 -7.05 -17.84
C ALA A 25 8.76 -8.04 -17.53
N MET A 26 9.50 -8.46 -18.57
CA MET A 26 10.64 -9.37 -18.49
C MET A 26 12.01 -8.66 -18.51
N ALA A 27 12.04 -7.32 -18.38
CA ALA A 27 13.31 -6.59 -18.22
C ALA A 27 14.08 -7.11 -17.01
N ASP A 28 15.39 -7.35 -17.19
CA ASP A 28 16.22 -7.87 -16.12
C ASP A 28 16.53 -6.78 -15.06
N ILE A 29 16.29 -7.10 -13.80
CA ILE A 29 16.63 -6.31 -12.62
C ILE A 29 17.30 -7.25 -11.62
N HIS A 30 18.60 -7.12 -11.44
CA HIS A 30 19.39 -7.97 -10.53
C HIS A 30 19.15 -9.49 -10.76
N GLY A 31 19.14 -9.94 -12.03
CA GLY A 31 18.94 -11.34 -12.40
C GLY A 31 17.51 -11.86 -12.30
N ARG A 32 16.52 -10.98 -12.21
CA ARG A 32 15.09 -11.30 -12.12
C ARG A 32 14.27 -10.44 -13.08
N PRO A 33 13.19 -10.96 -13.68
CA PRO A 33 12.25 -10.14 -14.42
C PRO A 33 11.64 -9.03 -13.55
N PHE A 34 11.47 -7.85 -14.12
CA PHE A 34 10.84 -6.71 -13.43
C PHE A 34 9.50 -7.08 -12.75
N PHE A 35 8.61 -7.77 -13.47
CA PHE A 35 7.29 -8.10 -12.92
C PHE A 35 7.35 -9.11 -11.75
N GLU A 36 8.44 -9.85 -11.59
CA GLU A 36 8.59 -10.74 -10.43
C GLU A 36 8.51 -9.98 -9.10
N TYR A 37 9.05 -8.76 -9.05
CA TYR A 37 8.98 -7.91 -7.84
C TYR A 37 7.53 -7.57 -7.50
N GLN A 38 6.73 -7.19 -8.50
CA GLN A 38 5.32 -6.88 -8.31
C GLN A 38 4.50 -8.13 -7.96
N LEU A 39 4.74 -9.25 -8.62
CA LEU A 39 4.07 -10.52 -8.31
C LEU A 39 4.34 -10.94 -6.86
N LYS A 40 5.58 -10.88 -6.41
CA LYS A 40 5.95 -11.20 -5.02
C LYS A 40 5.26 -10.28 -4.02
N LEU A 41 5.17 -8.98 -4.31
CA LEU A 41 4.45 -8.03 -3.48
C LEU A 41 2.97 -8.39 -3.37
N LEU A 42 2.28 -8.61 -4.48
CA LEU A 42 0.87 -9.01 -4.50
C LEU A 42 0.64 -10.35 -3.77
N ARG A 43 1.56 -11.30 -3.94
CA ARG A 43 1.51 -12.58 -3.24
C ARG A 43 1.61 -12.40 -1.72
N ARG A 44 2.43 -11.48 -1.23
CA ARG A 44 2.54 -11.15 0.19
C ARG A 44 1.27 -10.49 0.71
N TRP A 45 0.62 -9.65 -0.09
CA TRP A 45 -0.72 -9.10 0.20
C TRP A 45 -1.84 -10.15 0.18
N GLY A 46 -1.54 -11.39 -0.17
CA GLY A 46 -2.48 -12.50 -0.11
C GLY A 46 -3.19 -12.83 -1.41
N PHE A 47 -2.96 -12.11 -2.51
CA PHE A 47 -3.54 -12.46 -3.81
C PHE A 47 -3.02 -13.81 -4.31
N ARG A 48 -3.89 -14.62 -4.90
CA ARG A 48 -3.57 -15.98 -5.36
C ARG A 48 -3.96 -16.24 -6.81
N LYS A 49 -4.94 -15.53 -7.33
CA LYS A 49 -5.51 -15.72 -8.66
C LYS A 49 -5.04 -14.60 -9.59
N PHE A 50 -4.41 -14.96 -10.69
CA PHE A 50 -3.88 -14.01 -11.67
C PHE A 50 -4.37 -14.35 -13.07
N LEU A 51 -4.75 -13.33 -13.84
CA LEU A 51 -5.00 -13.40 -15.26
C LEU A 51 -4.01 -12.48 -15.99
N PHE A 52 -3.04 -13.08 -16.69
CA PHE A 52 -2.07 -12.34 -17.48
C PHE A 52 -2.60 -12.12 -18.88
N LEU A 53 -2.80 -10.85 -19.26
CA LEU A 53 -3.19 -10.46 -20.61
C LEU A 53 -1.92 -10.21 -21.40
N VAL A 54 -1.55 -11.16 -22.23
CA VAL A 54 -0.24 -11.22 -22.91
C VAL A 54 -0.41 -11.05 -24.43
N GLY A 55 0.57 -10.43 -25.04
CA GLY A 55 0.64 -10.21 -26.48
C GLY A 55 2.02 -10.54 -27.02
N TYR A 56 2.84 -9.51 -27.27
CA TYR A 56 4.19 -9.69 -27.80
C TYR A 56 5.06 -10.57 -26.91
N ARG A 57 5.67 -11.62 -27.52
CA ARG A 57 6.55 -12.55 -26.82
C ARG A 57 5.95 -13.15 -25.56
N ALA A 58 4.65 -13.50 -25.64
CA ALA A 58 3.95 -14.22 -24.58
C ALA A 58 4.67 -15.48 -24.12
N ASP A 59 5.39 -16.16 -25.06
CA ASP A 59 6.23 -17.32 -24.81
C ASP A 59 7.27 -17.08 -23.69
N CYS A 60 7.86 -15.90 -23.63
CA CYS A 60 8.83 -15.54 -22.59
C CYS A 60 8.17 -15.41 -21.22
N ILE A 61 6.97 -14.82 -21.16
CA ILE A 61 6.23 -14.63 -19.91
C ILE A 61 5.75 -15.99 -19.39
N GLU A 62 5.08 -16.76 -20.26
CA GLU A 62 4.54 -18.08 -19.91
C GLU A 62 5.66 -19.06 -19.52
N GLY A 63 6.79 -19.07 -20.26
CA GLY A 63 7.93 -19.92 -19.95
C GLY A 63 8.56 -19.62 -18.59
N TYR A 64 8.48 -18.39 -18.11
CA TYR A 64 9.06 -18.00 -16.82
C TYR A 64 8.07 -18.19 -15.65
N PHE A 65 6.83 -17.72 -15.79
CA PHE A 65 5.84 -17.72 -14.72
C PHE A 65 5.04 -19.03 -14.65
N GLY A 66 4.91 -19.78 -15.76
CA GLY A 66 4.19 -21.04 -15.83
C GLY A 66 2.73 -20.92 -15.39
N ASP A 67 2.22 -21.94 -14.74
CA ASP A 67 0.88 -21.96 -14.13
C ASP A 67 0.81 -21.21 -12.77
N GLY A 68 1.90 -20.66 -12.32
CA GLY A 68 1.99 -19.95 -11.05
C GLY A 68 2.32 -20.82 -9.83
N SER A 69 2.42 -22.13 -9.95
CA SER A 69 2.68 -23.06 -8.84
C SER A 69 4.00 -22.71 -8.11
N LYS A 70 5.06 -22.39 -8.84
CA LYS A 70 6.35 -21.90 -8.30
C LYS A 70 6.18 -20.67 -7.37
N TRP A 71 5.14 -19.88 -7.62
CA TRP A 71 4.83 -18.64 -6.91
C TRP A 71 3.74 -18.83 -5.87
N GLN A 72 3.24 -20.06 -5.66
CA GLN A 72 2.06 -20.34 -4.85
C GLN A 72 0.83 -19.54 -5.30
N ALA A 73 0.64 -19.40 -6.62
CA ALA A 73 -0.43 -18.68 -7.29
C ALA A 73 -1.07 -19.57 -8.35
N ASP A 74 -2.29 -19.21 -8.79
CA ASP A 74 -2.96 -19.72 -9.99
C ASP A 74 -2.84 -18.64 -11.06
N ILE A 75 -2.01 -18.87 -12.09
CA ILE A 75 -1.79 -17.94 -13.19
C ILE A 75 -2.45 -18.51 -14.45
N ARG A 76 -3.37 -17.75 -15.00
CA ARG A 76 -4.03 -18.04 -16.28
C ARG A 76 -3.67 -16.98 -17.30
N TYR A 77 -3.79 -17.32 -18.57
CA TYR A 77 -3.37 -16.46 -19.67
C TYR A 77 -4.53 -16.13 -20.60
N SER A 78 -4.54 -14.89 -21.11
CA SER A 78 -5.36 -14.42 -22.21
C SER A 78 -4.47 -13.78 -23.27
N TYR A 79 -4.58 -14.21 -24.52
CA TYR A 79 -3.71 -13.81 -25.61
C TYR A 79 -4.42 -12.81 -26.52
N ASP A 80 -3.73 -11.72 -26.91
CA ASP A 80 -4.26 -10.69 -27.82
C ASP A 80 -4.46 -11.18 -29.27
N GLY A 81 -3.88 -12.34 -29.61
CA GLY A 81 -3.89 -12.81 -30.99
C GLY A 81 -2.73 -12.21 -31.83
N GLN A 82 -2.94 -12.06 -33.15
CA GLN A 82 -1.92 -11.56 -34.07
C GLN A 82 -1.76 -10.04 -34.04
N GLU A 83 -2.77 -9.30 -33.64
CA GLU A 83 -2.79 -7.84 -33.57
C GLU A 83 -2.91 -7.36 -32.12
N GLN A 84 -2.21 -6.27 -31.83
CA GLN A 84 -2.35 -5.61 -30.53
C GLN A 84 -3.72 -4.92 -30.44
N MET A 85 -4.53 -5.33 -29.48
CA MET A 85 -5.89 -4.83 -29.30
C MET A 85 -5.96 -3.53 -28.47
N GLY A 86 -4.84 -3.06 -27.94
CA GLY A 86 -4.80 -1.98 -26.94
C GLY A 86 -5.24 -2.50 -25.57
N THR A 87 -5.09 -1.68 -24.54
CA THR A 87 -5.35 -2.08 -23.16
C THR A 87 -6.83 -2.43 -22.91
N GLY A 88 -7.75 -1.67 -23.49
CA GLY A 88 -9.17 -1.89 -23.39
C GLY A 88 -9.63 -3.11 -24.21
N GLY A 89 -9.10 -3.26 -25.43
CA GLY A 89 -9.42 -4.40 -26.29
C GLY A 89 -8.94 -5.74 -25.73
N ALA A 90 -7.72 -5.78 -25.18
CA ALA A 90 -7.18 -6.94 -24.50
C ALA A 90 -8.07 -7.37 -23.32
N LEU A 91 -8.47 -6.41 -22.48
CA LEU A 91 -9.33 -6.66 -21.34
C LEU A 91 -10.74 -7.14 -21.77
N LYS A 92 -11.33 -6.51 -22.81
CA LYS A 92 -12.62 -6.92 -23.36
C LYS A 92 -12.60 -8.33 -23.95
N ASN A 93 -11.53 -8.71 -24.63
CA ASN A 93 -11.38 -10.04 -25.19
C ASN A 93 -11.22 -11.12 -24.11
N ALA A 94 -10.71 -10.73 -22.94
CA ALA A 94 -10.56 -11.61 -21.76
C ALA A 94 -11.80 -11.63 -20.84
N GLU A 95 -12.90 -10.95 -21.19
CA GLU A 95 -14.08 -10.73 -20.32
C GLU A 95 -14.67 -12.02 -19.72
N ASP A 96 -14.69 -13.10 -20.47
CA ASP A 96 -15.18 -14.43 -20.04
C ASP A 96 -14.24 -15.14 -19.04
N LYS A 97 -12.99 -14.70 -18.93
CA LYS A 97 -12.00 -15.18 -17.94
C LYS A 97 -11.89 -14.31 -16.71
N LEU A 98 -12.49 -13.10 -16.75
CA LEU A 98 -12.51 -12.18 -15.61
C LEU A 98 -13.57 -12.58 -14.59
N GLU A 99 -13.21 -12.48 -13.30
CA GLU A 99 -14.19 -12.56 -12.22
C GLU A 99 -15.11 -11.31 -12.21
N GLU A 100 -16.19 -11.34 -11.44
CA GLU A 100 -17.15 -10.22 -11.37
C GLU A 100 -16.47 -8.93 -10.93
N ASP A 101 -15.59 -9.03 -9.94
CA ASP A 101 -14.78 -7.94 -9.41
C ASP A 101 -13.31 -8.35 -9.49
N PHE A 102 -12.48 -7.51 -10.03
CA PHE A 102 -11.06 -7.81 -10.19
C PHE A 102 -10.17 -6.58 -9.99
N LEU A 103 -8.96 -6.83 -9.53
CA LEU A 103 -7.89 -5.82 -9.47
C LEU A 103 -7.20 -5.78 -10.83
N LEU A 104 -7.05 -4.60 -11.40
CA LEU A 104 -6.33 -4.36 -12.64
C LEU A 104 -5.01 -3.65 -12.36
N ILE A 105 -3.92 -4.14 -12.96
CA ILE A 105 -2.60 -3.53 -12.88
C ILE A 105 -1.85 -3.65 -14.22
N TYR A 106 -0.78 -2.85 -14.35
CA TYR A 106 0.11 -2.89 -15.52
C TYR A 106 1.39 -3.67 -15.20
N GLY A 107 1.81 -4.52 -16.14
CA GLY A 107 2.98 -5.40 -15.97
C GLY A 107 4.33 -4.70 -16.09
N ASP A 108 4.36 -3.45 -16.51
CA ASP A 108 5.54 -2.58 -16.61
C ASP A 108 5.63 -1.53 -15.49
N SER A 109 4.76 -1.65 -14.48
CA SER A 109 4.71 -0.75 -13.34
C SER A 109 4.89 -1.50 -12.02
N PHE A 110 5.67 -0.92 -11.10
CA PHE A 110 5.81 -1.39 -9.73
C PHE A 110 5.08 -0.42 -8.78
N MET A 111 4.13 -0.96 -8.04
CA MET A 111 3.18 -0.21 -7.24
C MET A 111 3.13 -0.77 -5.83
N ASP A 112 3.75 -0.04 -4.87
CA ASP A 112 3.84 -0.42 -3.46
C ASP A 112 2.83 0.40 -2.65
N ILE A 113 1.59 -0.10 -2.57
CA ILE A 113 0.47 0.55 -1.89
C ILE A 113 -0.21 -0.41 -0.90
N ASP A 114 -1.12 0.12 -0.09
CA ASP A 114 -2.03 -0.69 0.72
C ASP A 114 -3.15 -1.28 -0.17
N TYR A 115 -2.93 -2.49 -0.66
CA TYR A 115 -3.92 -3.22 -1.46
C TYR A 115 -5.15 -3.65 -0.63
N GLN A 116 -5.03 -3.74 0.69
CA GLN A 116 -6.17 -4.03 1.55
C GLN A 116 -7.12 -2.83 1.59
N GLU A 117 -6.58 -1.62 1.68
CA GLU A 117 -7.35 -0.40 1.54
C GLU A 117 -8.06 -0.34 0.18
N THR A 118 -7.34 -0.66 -0.93
CA THR A 118 -7.92 -0.68 -2.28
C THR A 118 -9.17 -1.56 -2.34
N VAL A 119 -9.07 -2.79 -1.83
CA VAL A 119 -10.19 -3.74 -1.83
C VAL A 119 -11.34 -3.25 -0.94
N TYR A 120 -11.04 -2.75 0.25
CA TYR A 120 -12.08 -2.25 1.17
C TYR A 120 -12.80 -1.02 0.62
N ARG A 121 -12.08 -0.04 0.08
CA ARG A 121 -12.68 1.14 -0.56
C ARG A 121 -13.56 0.74 -1.72
N TYR A 122 -13.11 -0.17 -2.57
CA TYR A 122 -13.91 -0.65 -3.69
C TYR A 122 -15.27 -1.18 -3.23
N TYR A 123 -15.31 -2.10 -2.28
CA TYR A 123 -16.59 -2.67 -1.81
C TYR A 123 -17.47 -1.65 -1.11
N MET A 124 -16.90 -0.65 -0.42
CA MET A 124 -17.68 0.44 0.15
C MET A 124 -18.30 1.32 -0.94
N GLU A 125 -17.52 1.71 -1.93
CA GLU A 125 -17.97 2.56 -3.03
C GLU A 125 -18.92 1.81 -3.99
N LYS A 126 -18.74 0.50 -4.18
CA LYS A 126 -19.66 -0.37 -4.92
C LYS A 126 -21.05 -0.42 -4.27
N ALA A 127 -21.10 -0.44 -2.93
CA ALA A 127 -22.36 -0.37 -2.18
C ALA A 127 -23.09 0.97 -2.37
N GLU A 128 -22.39 2.01 -2.79
CA GLU A 128 -22.91 3.33 -3.15
C GLU A 128 -23.19 3.49 -4.65
N GLY A 129 -23.08 2.41 -5.43
CA GLY A 129 -23.43 2.37 -6.85
C GLY A 129 -22.27 2.64 -7.81
N LYS A 130 -21.02 2.71 -7.33
CA LYS A 130 -19.86 2.84 -8.21
C LYS A 130 -19.45 1.51 -8.85
N SER A 131 -18.82 1.60 -10.00
CA SER A 131 -18.35 0.43 -10.78
C SER A 131 -16.85 0.21 -10.66
N GLY A 132 -16.12 1.14 -10.02
CA GLY A 132 -14.69 0.99 -9.82
C GLY A 132 -14.11 2.03 -8.89
N ILE A 133 -12.87 1.78 -8.46
CA ILE A 133 -11.99 2.76 -7.85
C ILE A 133 -10.63 2.74 -8.55
N MET A 134 -9.94 3.86 -8.52
CA MET A 134 -8.60 4.07 -9.06
C MET A 134 -7.68 4.57 -7.94
N ALA A 135 -6.50 3.97 -7.79
CA ALA A 135 -5.45 4.56 -6.99
C ALA A 135 -4.89 5.79 -7.71
N ILE A 136 -4.77 6.91 -7.01
CA ILE A 136 -4.30 8.18 -7.56
C ILE A 136 -3.21 8.77 -6.67
N LEU A 137 -2.21 9.39 -7.30
CA LEU A 137 -1.11 10.08 -6.60
C LEU A 137 -1.20 11.58 -6.87
N ARG A 138 -1.02 12.42 -5.85
CA ARG A 138 -0.83 13.86 -6.05
C ARG A 138 0.51 14.05 -6.77
N ASN A 139 0.45 14.53 -8.00
CA ASN A 139 1.57 14.48 -8.95
C ASN A 139 2.06 15.87 -9.37
N GLU A 140 1.16 16.80 -9.65
CA GLU A 140 1.49 18.16 -10.08
C GLU A 140 2.53 18.15 -11.25
N ASP A 141 2.33 17.24 -12.20
CA ASP A 141 3.18 17.01 -13.37
C ASP A 141 4.64 16.58 -13.05
N ARG A 142 4.90 16.05 -11.85
CA ARG A 142 6.25 15.69 -11.40
C ARG A 142 6.82 14.45 -12.11
N TYR A 143 6.02 13.40 -12.29
CA TYR A 143 6.47 12.11 -12.84
C TYR A 143 6.03 11.93 -14.30
N ASP A 144 4.84 12.35 -14.62
CA ASP A 144 4.26 12.42 -15.96
C ASP A 144 3.09 13.41 -15.90
N LYS A 145 2.38 13.63 -17.02
CA LYS A 145 1.24 14.53 -17.08
C LYS A 145 0.11 14.06 -16.17
N SER A 146 -0.31 14.95 -15.26
CA SER A 146 -1.47 14.73 -14.41
C SER A 146 -2.73 14.59 -15.24
N ASN A 147 -3.60 13.65 -14.88
CA ASN A 147 -4.76 13.26 -15.68
C ASN A 147 -6.04 13.04 -14.85
N VAL A 148 -6.01 13.43 -13.56
CA VAL A 148 -7.14 13.27 -12.66
C VAL A 148 -7.44 14.56 -11.92
N VAL A 149 -8.73 14.95 -11.91
CA VAL A 149 -9.28 15.97 -11.01
C VAL A 149 -9.86 15.27 -9.80
N TYR A 150 -9.25 15.50 -8.64
CA TYR A 150 -9.74 15.01 -7.34
C TYR A 150 -9.90 16.18 -6.39
N ARG A 151 -11.08 16.31 -5.78
CA ARG A 151 -11.42 17.40 -4.85
C ARG A 151 -12.47 16.93 -3.86
N ASP A 152 -12.38 17.42 -2.63
CA ASP A 152 -13.35 17.15 -1.54
C ASP A 152 -13.68 15.66 -1.36
N GLY A 153 -12.64 14.81 -1.40
CA GLY A 153 -12.79 13.36 -1.25
C GLY A 153 -13.38 12.63 -2.46
N ARG A 154 -13.51 13.29 -3.62
CA ARG A 154 -14.16 12.72 -4.82
C ARG A 154 -13.28 12.84 -6.06
N LEU A 155 -13.24 11.76 -6.84
CA LEU A 155 -12.73 11.79 -8.20
C LEU A 155 -13.81 12.39 -9.10
N LEU A 156 -13.52 13.54 -9.70
CA LEU A 156 -14.46 14.29 -10.53
C LEU A 156 -14.27 13.99 -12.01
N LEU A 157 -13.03 13.79 -12.46
CA LEU A 157 -12.70 13.51 -13.84
C LEU A 157 -11.37 12.77 -13.93
N TYR A 158 -11.31 11.73 -14.76
CA TYR A 158 -10.11 11.16 -15.32
C TYR A 158 -10.15 11.36 -16.83
N ASP A 159 -9.12 11.99 -17.41
CA ASP A 159 -8.97 12.11 -18.86
C ASP A 159 -7.48 12.15 -19.22
N LYS A 160 -7.04 11.15 -19.97
CA LYS A 160 -5.65 11.01 -20.40
C LYS A 160 -5.34 11.79 -21.69
N VAL A 161 -6.38 12.19 -22.40
CA VAL A 161 -6.28 12.86 -23.70
C VAL A 161 -6.45 14.36 -23.56
N ASN A 162 -7.50 14.79 -22.84
CA ASN A 162 -7.84 16.20 -22.66
C ASN A 162 -7.39 16.67 -21.27
N VAL A 163 -6.07 16.80 -21.09
CA VAL A 163 -5.50 17.26 -19.82
C VAL A 163 -5.74 18.76 -19.60
N SER A 164 -5.89 19.16 -18.34
CA SER A 164 -6.11 20.55 -17.94
C SER A 164 -5.36 20.91 -16.66
N ASP A 165 -5.13 22.19 -16.41
CA ASP A 165 -4.42 22.69 -15.22
C ASP A 165 -5.13 22.35 -13.90
N SER A 166 -6.41 21.97 -13.95
CA SER A 166 -7.14 21.48 -12.77
C SER A 166 -6.80 20.05 -12.37
N MET A 167 -6.10 19.31 -13.24
CA MET A 167 -5.65 17.95 -12.98
C MET A 167 -4.33 17.99 -12.19
N GLN A 168 -4.39 17.70 -10.92
CA GLN A 168 -3.22 17.69 -10.02
C GLN A 168 -2.80 16.27 -9.61
N TYR A 169 -3.63 15.29 -9.93
CA TYR A 169 -3.37 13.87 -9.61
C TYR A 169 -3.12 13.08 -10.87
N ILE A 170 -2.42 11.97 -10.71
CA ILE A 170 -2.15 11.01 -11.79
C ILE A 170 -2.71 9.63 -11.42
N ASP A 171 -3.23 8.91 -12.42
CA ASP A 171 -3.53 7.48 -12.32
C ASP A 171 -2.27 6.71 -11.92
N TYR A 172 -2.37 5.95 -10.84
CA TYR A 172 -1.25 5.19 -10.26
C TYR A 172 -1.02 3.84 -10.97
N GLY A 173 -1.95 3.43 -11.83
CA GLY A 173 -1.89 2.14 -12.52
C GLY A 173 -2.47 0.97 -11.73
N VAL A 174 -3.23 1.24 -10.68
CA VAL A 174 -3.99 0.24 -9.91
C VAL A 174 -5.45 0.64 -9.88
N SER A 175 -6.33 -0.26 -10.32
CA SER A 175 -7.77 -0.05 -10.25
C SER A 175 -8.47 -1.33 -9.80
N MET A 176 -9.49 -1.21 -8.96
CA MET A 176 -10.42 -2.30 -8.68
C MET A 176 -11.72 -2.02 -9.44
N LEU A 177 -12.17 -2.95 -10.28
CA LEU A 177 -13.23 -2.73 -11.25
C LEU A 177 -14.27 -3.87 -11.23
N ALA A 178 -15.55 -3.52 -11.44
CA ALA A 178 -16.59 -4.49 -11.73
C ALA A 178 -16.57 -4.86 -13.21
N ARG A 179 -16.53 -6.13 -13.55
CA ARG A 179 -16.53 -6.63 -14.96
C ARG A 179 -17.63 -6.01 -15.83
N SER A 180 -18.75 -5.66 -15.23
CA SER A 180 -19.90 -5.06 -15.92
C SER A 180 -19.57 -3.77 -16.69
N PHE A 181 -18.52 -3.04 -16.29
CA PHE A 181 -18.13 -1.82 -17.02
C PHE A 181 -17.69 -2.08 -18.46
N LEU A 182 -17.25 -3.31 -18.76
CA LEU A 182 -16.87 -3.72 -20.12
C LEU A 182 -18.07 -3.92 -21.06
N SER A 183 -19.30 -3.95 -20.55
CA SER A 183 -20.51 -4.17 -21.35
C SER A 183 -20.71 -3.12 -22.44
N GLN A 184 -20.19 -1.91 -22.24
CA GLN A 184 -20.28 -0.80 -23.20
C GLN A 184 -19.34 -0.96 -24.40
N ALA A 185 -18.34 -1.86 -24.32
CA ALA A 185 -17.35 -2.07 -25.37
C ALA A 185 -17.71 -3.28 -26.26
N GLY A 186 -17.49 -3.16 -27.56
CA GLY A 186 -17.57 -4.28 -28.50
C GLY A 186 -16.34 -5.20 -28.43
N ARG A 187 -16.54 -6.51 -28.63
CA ARG A 187 -15.42 -7.47 -28.80
C ARG A 187 -14.66 -7.20 -30.10
N ASN A 188 -13.40 -7.61 -30.13
CA ASN A 188 -12.50 -7.47 -31.30
C ASN A 188 -12.32 -6.03 -31.80
N ARG A 189 -12.54 -5.04 -30.94
CA ARG A 189 -12.25 -3.64 -31.21
C ARG A 189 -10.91 -3.27 -30.56
N LYS A 190 -10.04 -2.61 -31.30
CA LYS A 190 -8.82 -2.01 -30.77
C LYS A 190 -9.16 -0.67 -30.12
N PHE A 191 -8.91 -0.55 -28.80
CA PHE A 191 -9.10 0.72 -28.06
C PHE A 191 -8.26 0.77 -26.78
N ASP A 192 -8.06 1.98 -26.26
CA ASP A 192 -7.41 2.19 -24.96
C ASP A 192 -8.44 2.11 -23.84
N LEU A 193 -8.10 1.43 -22.75
CA LEU A 193 -8.92 1.30 -21.55
C LEU A 193 -9.33 2.68 -20.99
N ALA A 194 -8.47 3.69 -21.16
CA ALA A 194 -8.75 5.05 -20.75
C ALA A 194 -10.09 5.59 -21.31
N GLU A 195 -10.53 5.13 -22.50
CA GLU A 195 -11.82 5.53 -23.07
C GLU A 195 -12.99 5.17 -22.12
N LEU A 196 -13.02 3.92 -21.62
CA LEU A 196 -14.08 3.46 -20.71
C LEU A 196 -13.95 4.06 -19.30
N VAL A 197 -12.72 4.17 -18.79
CA VAL A 197 -12.48 4.72 -17.46
C VAL A 197 -12.83 6.22 -17.41
N THR A 198 -12.56 6.95 -18.49
CA THR A 198 -12.99 8.35 -18.62
C THR A 198 -14.52 8.47 -18.55
N GLU A 199 -15.25 7.62 -19.25
CA GLU A 199 -16.73 7.64 -19.19
C GLU A 199 -17.24 7.28 -17.80
N LEU A 200 -16.66 6.26 -17.11
CA LEU A 200 -16.99 5.95 -15.72
C LEU A 200 -16.79 7.14 -14.78
N SER A 201 -15.70 7.90 -15.01
CA SER A 201 -15.42 9.09 -14.20
C SER A 201 -16.47 10.20 -14.42
N LYS A 202 -16.84 10.46 -15.67
CA LYS A 202 -17.89 11.45 -16.03
C LYS A 202 -19.26 11.08 -15.49
N GLU A 203 -19.57 9.78 -15.44
CA GLU A 203 -20.80 9.26 -14.85
C GLU A 203 -20.80 9.25 -13.31
N GLY A 204 -19.70 9.66 -12.68
CA GLY A 204 -19.52 9.60 -11.22
C GLY A 204 -19.45 8.18 -10.66
N LYS A 205 -19.20 7.17 -11.52
CA LYS A 205 -19.11 5.74 -11.17
C LYS A 205 -17.70 5.28 -10.82
N LEU A 206 -16.72 6.18 -10.80
CA LEU A 206 -15.34 5.91 -10.42
C LEU A 206 -15.01 6.60 -9.10
N GLY A 207 -14.55 5.85 -8.11
CA GLY A 207 -14.01 6.37 -6.85
C GLY A 207 -12.50 6.48 -6.88
N ALA A 208 -11.90 6.91 -5.77
CA ALA A 208 -10.45 7.03 -5.66
C ALA A 208 -9.90 6.53 -4.32
N GLN A 209 -8.68 6.01 -4.39
CA GLN A 209 -7.78 5.85 -3.26
C GLN A 209 -6.60 6.80 -3.47
N VAL A 210 -6.41 7.77 -2.58
CA VAL A 210 -5.22 8.63 -2.61
C VAL A 210 -4.05 7.87 -2.01
N VAL A 211 -2.96 7.76 -2.77
CA VAL A 211 -1.71 7.13 -2.32
C VAL A 211 -0.62 8.18 -2.15
N THR A 212 0.37 7.88 -1.30
CA THR A 212 1.42 8.84 -0.92
C THR A 212 2.80 8.47 -1.45
N ARG A 213 2.97 7.25 -1.96
CA ARG A 213 4.24 6.75 -2.52
C ARG A 213 4.24 6.85 -4.03
N ARG A 214 5.42 7.11 -4.63
CA ARG A 214 5.54 7.07 -6.09
C ARG A 214 5.45 5.65 -6.62
N PHE A 215 4.95 5.51 -7.83
CA PHE A 215 5.11 4.30 -8.63
C PHE A 215 6.40 4.33 -9.44
N TYR A 216 6.79 3.18 -9.98
CA TYR A 216 7.91 3.06 -10.91
C TYR A 216 7.41 2.39 -12.19
N GLU A 217 7.41 3.12 -13.30
CA GLU A 217 7.09 2.58 -14.61
C GLU A 217 8.37 2.48 -15.44
N ILE A 218 8.67 1.30 -15.99
CA ILE A 218 9.84 1.08 -16.84
C ILE A 218 9.52 1.40 -18.31
N GLY A 219 9.32 2.67 -18.63
CA GLY A 219 8.99 3.14 -19.99
C GLY A 219 10.21 3.35 -20.89
N ASN A 220 11.37 3.66 -20.32
CA ASN A 220 12.61 4.02 -21.01
C ASN A 220 13.85 3.59 -20.18
N PRO A 221 15.08 3.71 -20.74
CA PRO A 221 16.30 3.30 -20.01
C PRO A 221 16.59 4.07 -18.72
N GLU A 222 16.11 5.30 -18.59
CA GLU A 222 16.29 6.11 -17.39
C GLU A 222 15.41 5.60 -16.26
N SER A 223 14.11 5.44 -16.53
CA SER A 223 13.16 4.88 -15.56
C SER A 223 13.51 3.44 -15.14
N LEU A 224 14.12 2.66 -16.05
CA LEU A 224 14.66 1.34 -15.72
C LEU A 224 15.80 1.45 -14.69
N ARG A 225 16.75 2.39 -14.87
CA ARG A 225 17.83 2.63 -13.91
C ARG A 225 17.32 3.14 -12.57
N GLU A 226 16.31 4.00 -12.57
CA GLU A 226 15.66 4.46 -11.33
C GLU A 226 15.07 3.29 -10.54
N PHE A 227 14.34 2.40 -11.23
CA PHE A 227 13.80 1.22 -10.58
C PHE A 227 14.89 0.25 -10.12
N ASP A 228 15.95 0.06 -10.89
CA ASP A 228 17.09 -0.78 -10.52
C ASP A 228 17.73 -0.30 -9.21
N ALA A 229 18.00 1.00 -9.10
CA ALA A 229 18.52 1.60 -7.87
C ALA A 229 17.55 1.45 -6.68
N TYR A 230 16.26 1.65 -6.91
CA TYR A 230 15.23 1.42 -5.90
C TYR A 230 15.18 -0.05 -5.48
N ALA A 231 15.17 -0.98 -6.44
CA ALA A 231 15.09 -2.41 -6.19
C ALA A 231 16.31 -2.93 -5.41
N ARG A 232 17.50 -2.43 -5.74
CA ARG A 232 18.74 -2.73 -4.98
C ARG A 232 18.57 -2.33 -3.52
N LYS A 233 18.19 -1.09 -3.26
CA LYS A 233 17.99 -0.56 -1.92
C LYS A 233 16.89 -1.30 -1.16
N ARG A 234 15.81 -1.65 -1.86
CA ARG A 234 14.57 -2.18 -1.27
C ARG A 234 14.61 -3.69 -1.04
N PHE A 235 15.26 -4.46 -1.92
CA PHE A 235 15.18 -5.92 -1.94
C PHE A 235 16.52 -6.63 -1.77
N CYS A 236 17.65 -5.92 -1.90
CA CYS A 236 18.97 -6.52 -1.77
C CYS A 236 19.70 -6.09 -0.49
N GLU A 237 19.36 -4.93 0.08
CA GLU A 237 19.95 -4.45 1.33
C GLU A 237 19.10 -4.88 2.52
N VAL A 238 19.76 -5.45 3.55
CA VAL A 238 19.13 -5.74 4.83
C VAL A 238 19.16 -4.48 5.69
N ARG A 239 18.02 -4.05 6.23
CA ARG A 239 17.91 -2.83 7.02
C ARG A 239 17.17 -3.02 8.32
N GLY A 240 17.58 -2.25 9.33
CA GLY A 240 16.82 -2.05 10.54
C GLY A 240 15.64 -1.10 10.32
N ALA A 241 14.65 -1.22 11.16
CA ALA A 241 13.46 -0.38 11.13
C ALA A 241 13.03 0.05 12.54
N VAL A 242 12.31 1.16 12.60
CA VAL A 242 11.59 1.55 13.80
C VAL A 242 10.10 1.56 13.49
N PHE A 243 9.37 0.71 14.22
CA PHE A 243 7.93 0.63 14.15
C PHE A 243 7.35 1.48 15.26
N PHE A 244 6.52 2.44 14.91
CA PHE A 244 5.87 3.34 15.87
C PHE A 244 4.39 3.00 16.00
N ASP A 245 3.86 2.99 17.24
CA ASP A 245 2.44 3.21 17.38
C ASP A 245 2.11 4.64 16.98
N ARG A 246 0.85 4.88 16.62
CA ARG A 246 0.36 6.18 16.22
C ARG A 246 -0.11 6.98 17.42
N ASP A 247 -1.20 6.51 18.05
CA ASP A 247 -1.90 7.22 19.11
C ASP A 247 -1.14 7.12 20.44
N GLY A 248 -0.90 8.26 21.09
CA GLY A 248 -0.09 8.31 22.31
C GLY A 248 1.43 8.32 22.08
N VAL A 249 1.90 8.13 20.83
CA VAL A 249 3.32 8.19 20.44
C VAL A 249 3.57 9.30 19.41
N ILE A 250 2.91 9.26 18.27
CA ILE A 250 3.04 10.28 17.22
C ILE A 250 2.05 11.43 17.46
N ASN A 251 0.81 11.10 17.77
CA ASN A 251 -0.23 12.07 18.09
C ASN A 251 -0.79 11.92 19.50
N GLU A 252 -1.34 13.00 20.01
CA GLU A 252 -2.09 12.99 21.26
C GLU A 252 -3.43 12.27 21.10
N LEU A 253 -3.93 11.70 22.19
CA LEU A 253 -5.34 11.29 22.27
C LEU A 253 -6.21 12.53 22.44
N CYS A 254 -7.38 12.55 21.83
CA CYS A 254 -8.38 13.60 22.01
C CYS A 254 -9.41 13.20 23.08
N TYR A 255 -9.91 14.16 23.82
CA TYR A 255 -11.02 13.94 24.73
C TYR A 255 -12.33 13.98 23.93
N ASN A 256 -13.10 12.91 24.03
CA ASN A 256 -14.41 12.81 23.40
C ASN A 256 -15.48 13.08 24.45
N ASP A 257 -16.16 14.23 24.32
CA ASP A 257 -17.18 14.69 25.25
C ASP A 257 -18.41 13.77 25.30
N ASP A 258 -18.76 13.14 24.15
CA ASP A 258 -19.95 12.28 24.06
C ASP A 258 -19.83 11.00 24.90
N ILE A 259 -18.61 10.51 25.09
CA ILE A 259 -18.31 9.28 25.86
C ILE A 259 -17.48 9.54 27.11
N GLU A 260 -17.16 10.80 27.42
CA GLU A 260 -16.35 11.24 28.56
C GLU A 260 -15.01 10.46 28.71
N GLN A 261 -14.36 10.16 27.60
CA GLN A 261 -13.13 9.37 27.56
C GLN A 261 -12.14 9.91 26.53
N LEU A 262 -10.85 9.61 26.77
CA LEU A 262 -9.82 9.77 25.74
C LEU A 262 -10.04 8.73 24.64
N ASP A 263 -9.97 9.17 23.38
CA ASP A 263 -10.08 8.34 22.18
C ASP A 263 -9.04 8.75 21.13
N SER A 264 -8.90 7.97 20.10
CA SER A 264 -8.09 8.33 18.94
C SER A 264 -8.74 9.47 18.15
N PRO A 265 -7.98 10.37 17.52
CA PRO A 265 -8.53 11.33 16.58
C PRO A 265 -9.15 10.62 15.35
N PHE A 266 -10.27 11.14 14.87
CA PHE A 266 -10.97 10.64 13.68
C PHE A 266 -10.97 11.65 12.54
N THR A 267 -10.59 12.90 12.81
CA THR A 267 -10.48 13.98 11.84
C THR A 267 -9.13 14.67 11.91
N VAL A 268 -8.82 15.45 10.88
CA VAL A 268 -7.57 16.23 10.83
C VAL A 268 -7.53 17.29 11.91
N GLU A 269 -8.67 17.89 12.22
CA GLU A 269 -8.81 18.95 13.24
C GLU A 269 -8.52 18.42 14.65
N GLU A 270 -8.81 17.15 14.92
CA GLU A 270 -8.54 16.47 16.18
C GLU A 270 -7.09 15.99 16.30
N PHE A 271 -6.35 15.92 15.16
CA PHE A 271 -5.01 15.33 15.12
C PHE A 271 -3.96 16.35 15.56
N VAL A 272 -3.39 16.15 16.74
CA VAL A 272 -2.31 16.97 17.30
C VAL A 272 -1.07 16.13 17.48
N TYR A 273 0.06 16.52 16.85
CA TYR A 273 1.34 15.84 17.08
C TYR A 273 1.78 15.98 18.53
N ARG A 274 2.32 14.90 19.08
CA ARG A 274 2.99 14.98 20.38
C ARG A 274 4.25 15.83 20.29
N PRO A 275 4.56 16.59 21.34
CA PRO A 275 5.82 17.35 21.41
C PRO A 275 7.02 16.43 21.17
N GLY A 276 7.92 16.81 20.27
CA GLY A 276 9.13 16.05 19.93
C GLY A 276 8.90 14.85 18.97
N ALA A 277 7.67 14.55 18.53
CA ALA A 277 7.41 13.39 17.67
C ALA A 277 8.03 13.55 16.28
N VAL A 278 7.89 14.70 15.65
CA VAL A 278 8.45 14.95 14.31
C VAL A 278 9.98 14.93 14.36
N GLU A 279 10.57 15.55 15.36
CA GLU A 279 12.02 15.58 15.60
C GLU A 279 12.57 14.16 15.84
N ALA A 280 11.86 13.33 16.60
CA ALA A 280 12.23 11.92 16.83
C ALA A 280 12.21 11.11 15.53
N LEU A 281 11.18 11.28 14.68
CA LEU A 281 11.09 10.62 13.38
C LEU A 281 12.24 11.07 12.46
N LEU A 282 12.56 12.37 12.39
CA LEU A 282 13.68 12.89 11.62
C LEU A 282 15.04 12.33 12.13
N SER A 283 15.23 12.25 13.45
CA SER A 283 16.42 11.65 14.05
C SER A 283 16.57 10.17 13.66
N VAL A 284 15.50 9.39 13.73
CA VAL A 284 15.49 7.97 13.32
C VAL A 284 15.82 7.82 11.83
N GLN A 285 15.23 8.67 11.00
CA GLN A 285 15.49 8.69 9.56
C GLN A 285 16.93 9.00 9.22
N SER A 286 17.52 9.99 9.89
CA SER A 286 18.94 10.40 9.70
C SER A 286 19.92 9.30 10.06
N LYS A 287 19.55 8.39 10.97
CA LYS A 287 20.32 7.19 11.34
C LYS A 287 20.14 6.01 10.37
N GLY A 288 19.42 6.19 9.27
CA GLY A 288 19.26 5.21 8.19
C GLY A 288 18.24 4.09 8.45
N TYR A 289 17.38 4.23 9.46
CA TYR A 289 16.30 3.27 9.71
C TYR A 289 15.10 3.53 8.79
N TYR A 290 14.41 2.44 8.42
CA TYR A 290 13.06 2.54 7.89
C TYR A 290 12.08 2.92 9.01
N ILE A 291 11.09 3.74 8.67
CA ILE A 291 10.05 4.17 9.62
C ILE A 291 8.72 3.57 9.19
N PHE A 292 8.11 2.78 10.07
CA PHE A 292 6.78 2.23 9.91
C PHE A 292 5.87 2.70 11.03
N ILE A 293 4.59 2.88 10.71
CA ILE A 293 3.55 3.11 11.70
C ILE A 293 2.66 1.88 11.76
N VAL A 294 2.47 1.31 12.96
CA VAL A 294 1.67 0.10 13.21
C VAL A 294 0.64 0.39 14.28
N THR A 295 -0.63 0.55 13.90
CA THR A 295 -1.65 1.10 14.77
C THR A 295 -2.93 0.25 14.85
N ASN A 296 -3.53 0.16 16.04
CA ASN A 296 -4.83 -0.45 16.27
C ASN A 296 -5.93 0.62 16.15
N GLN A 297 -6.76 0.56 15.11
CA GLN A 297 -7.81 1.55 14.84
C GLN A 297 -9.21 0.91 14.79
N PRO A 298 -9.77 0.47 15.93
CA PRO A 298 -10.99 -0.31 15.97
C PRO A 298 -12.27 0.52 15.84
N ALA A 299 -12.19 1.82 15.65
CA ALA A 299 -13.34 2.73 15.70
C ALA A 299 -14.42 2.36 14.66
N ALA A 300 -14.02 1.94 13.45
CA ALA A 300 -14.94 1.49 12.42
C ALA A 300 -15.66 0.18 12.83
N ALA A 301 -14.94 -0.78 13.40
CA ALA A 301 -15.53 -2.02 13.93
C ALA A 301 -16.52 -1.76 15.07
N LYS A 302 -16.31 -0.68 15.83
CA LYS A 302 -17.19 -0.23 16.93
C LYS A 302 -18.32 0.71 16.48
N GLY A 303 -18.41 1.04 15.19
CA GLY A 303 -19.43 1.94 14.66
C GLY A 303 -19.25 3.43 15.00
N LYS A 304 -18.08 3.83 15.52
CA LYS A 304 -17.80 5.22 15.93
C LYS A 304 -17.48 6.13 14.74
N THR A 305 -16.84 5.60 13.70
CA THR A 305 -16.47 6.33 12.49
C THR A 305 -16.48 5.41 11.27
N SER A 306 -16.27 5.94 10.07
CA SER A 306 -16.13 5.13 8.87
C SER A 306 -14.70 4.61 8.70
N LEU A 307 -14.56 3.44 8.06
CA LEU A 307 -13.26 2.89 7.74
C LEU A 307 -12.48 3.81 6.77
N ALA A 308 -13.18 4.46 5.84
CA ALA A 308 -12.60 5.42 4.93
C ALA A 308 -11.94 6.60 5.67
N ARG A 309 -12.60 7.18 6.67
CA ARG A 309 -12.02 8.27 7.47
C ARG A 309 -10.73 7.87 8.18
N LEU A 310 -10.63 6.64 8.67
CA LEU A 310 -9.40 6.15 9.31
C LEU A 310 -8.24 6.07 8.32
N TYR A 311 -8.50 5.62 7.10
CA TYR A 311 -7.50 5.63 6.02
C TYR A 311 -7.17 7.05 5.57
N ASP A 312 -8.17 7.92 5.39
CA ASP A 312 -7.97 9.31 4.96
C ASP A 312 -7.10 10.08 5.97
N LEU A 313 -7.34 9.87 7.27
CA LEU A 313 -6.53 10.49 8.33
C LEU A 313 -5.07 10.00 8.30
N ASN A 314 -4.85 8.70 8.10
CA ASN A 314 -3.50 8.17 7.95
C ASN A 314 -2.80 8.71 6.69
N THR A 315 -3.53 8.82 5.58
CA THR A 315 -3.02 9.40 4.32
C THR A 315 -2.62 10.85 4.51
N TRP A 316 -3.49 11.66 5.16
CA TRP A 316 -3.18 13.03 5.49
C TRP A 316 -1.95 13.15 6.40
N MET A 317 -1.88 12.35 7.46
CA MET A 317 -0.71 12.34 8.36
C MET A 317 0.60 12.05 7.61
N VAL A 318 0.60 11.07 6.69
CA VAL A 318 1.79 10.76 5.89
C VAL A 318 2.17 11.93 4.99
N GLN A 319 1.20 12.58 4.36
CA GLN A 319 1.44 13.76 3.52
C GLN A 319 2.01 14.93 4.32
N ASP A 320 1.42 15.25 5.47
CA ASP A 320 1.92 16.31 6.36
C ASP A 320 3.33 16.01 6.89
N LEU A 321 3.62 14.76 7.25
CA LEU A 321 4.96 14.32 7.64
C LEU A 321 5.96 14.43 6.49
N GLN A 322 5.57 14.11 5.25
CA GLN A 322 6.41 14.28 4.07
C GLN A 322 6.74 15.76 3.80
N GLU A 323 5.79 16.67 3.99
CA GLU A 323 6.00 18.12 3.89
C GLU A 323 7.00 18.64 4.96
N ARG A 324 7.07 17.95 6.11
CA ARG A 324 8.05 18.20 7.18
C ARG A 324 9.39 17.48 6.99
N GLY A 325 9.57 16.75 5.88
CA GLY A 325 10.79 16.01 5.54
C GLY A 325 10.89 14.60 6.13
N VAL A 326 9.85 14.09 6.76
CA VAL A 326 9.79 12.73 7.29
C VAL A 326 9.20 11.77 6.27
N PHE A 327 9.92 10.68 5.95
CA PHE A 327 9.47 9.65 5.02
C PHE A 327 9.01 8.41 5.77
N ILE A 328 7.71 8.15 5.76
CA ILE A 328 7.11 6.94 6.31
C ILE A 328 7.08 5.87 5.22
N GLU A 329 7.70 4.72 5.49
CA GLU A 329 7.72 3.61 4.54
C GLU A 329 6.35 2.96 4.38
N PHE A 330 5.60 2.79 5.47
CA PHE A 330 4.24 2.26 5.41
C PHE A 330 3.49 2.53 6.72
N VAL A 331 2.17 2.71 6.61
CA VAL A 331 1.25 2.72 7.75
C VAL A 331 0.41 1.44 7.68
N ASN A 332 0.62 0.52 8.61
CA ASN A 332 -0.15 -0.71 8.71
C ASN A 332 -1.17 -0.59 9.86
N MET A 333 -2.45 -0.65 9.50
CA MET A 333 -3.55 -0.39 10.41
C MET A 333 -4.38 -1.66 10.65
N CYS A 334 -4.65 -1.99 11.91
CA CYS A 334 -5.63 -3.02 12.25
C CYS A 334 -6.99 -2.38 12.60
N PRO A 335 -8.00 -2.51 11.74
CA PRO A 335 -9.34 -1.98 12.02
C PRO A 335 -10.22 -2.97 12.81
N HIS A 336 -9.76 -4.20 13.06
CA HIS A 336 -10.54 -5.25 13.71
C HIS A 336 -10.69 -5.05 15.21
N HIS A 337 -11.79 -5.59 15.78
CA HIS A 337 -11.98 -5.66 17.22
C HIS A 337 -12.77 -6.91 17.63
N PRO A 338 -12.34 -7.69 18.67
CA PRO A 338 -13.05 -8.89 19.13
C PRO A 338 -14.51 -8.60 19.54
N ARG A 339 -14.74 -7.42 20.12
CA ARG A 339 -16.08 -6.94 20.53
C ARG A 339 -16.62 -5.90 19.54
N GLY A 340 -16.33 -6.04 18.23
CA GLY A 340 -16.91 -5.18 17.18
C GLY A 340 -18.43 -5.35 17.12
N ASP A 341 -19.14 -4.29 16.73
CA ASP A 341 -20.59 -4.37 16.53
C ASP A 341 -20.88 -5.07 15.18
N ARG A 342 -21.39 -6.30 15.27
CA ARG A 342 -21.78 -7.09 14.08
C ARG A 342 -22.96 -6.48 13.31
N ARG A 343 -23.66 -5.50 13.87
CA ARG A 343 -24.72 -4.73 13.21
C ARG A 343 -24.19 -3.43 12.59
N SER A 344 -22.88 -3.14 12.79
CA SER A 344 -22.22 -2.00 12.14
C SER A 344 -22.18 -2.17 10.62
N ARG A 345 -21.84 -1.08 9.92
CA ARG A 345 -21.61 -1.11 8.46
C ARG A 345 -20.50 -2.10 8.05
N TYR A 346 -19.65 -2.53 9.00
CA TYR A 346 -18.48 -3.36 8.76
C TYR A 346 -18.47 -4.64 9.62
N PRO A 347 -19.47 -5.54 9.50
CA PRO A 347 -19.56 -6.73 10.35
C PRO A 347 -18.36 -7.66 10.24
N PHE A 348 -17.64 -7.61 9.10
CA PHE A 348 -16.43 -8.39 8.84
C PHE A 348 -15.21 -7.93 9.67
N LEU A 349 -15.27 -6.73 10.30
CA LEU A 349 -14.23 -6.25 11.21
C LEU A 349 -14.44 -6.73 12.66
N ALA A 350 -15.59 -7.35 12.96
CA ALA A 350 -15.91 -7.87 14.27
C ALA A 350 -15.39 -9.31 14.41
N GLY A 351 -14.31 -9.49 15.17
CA GLY A 351 -13.71 -10.81 15.42
C GLY A 351 -12.25 -10.73 15.85
N GLU A 352 -11.71 -11.89 16.18
CA GLU A 352 -10.28 -12.07 16.43
C GLU A 352 -9.49 -12.00 15.13
N CYS A 353 -8.27 -11.47 15.18
CA CYS A 353 -7.36 -11.40 14.06
C CYS A 353 -5.89 -11.46 14.51
N GLY A 354 -4.99 -11.92 13.65
CA GLY A 354 -3.55 -11.95 13.93
C GLY A 354 -2.84 -10.60 13.80
N CYS A 355 -3.53 -9.57 13.29
CA CYS A 355 -2.90 -8.26 13.09
C CYS A 355 -3.04 -7.33 14.31
N ARG A 356 -4.10 -7.45 15.12
CA ARG A 356 -4.33 -6.55 16.25
C ARG A 356 -3.29 -6.75 17.37
N LYS A 357 -2.51 -5.71 17.70
CA LYS A 357 -1.63 -5.70 18.87
C LYS A 357 -2.46 -6.04 20.13
N PRO A 358 -2.04 -7.00 21.00
CA PRO A 358 -0.67 -7.51 21.15
C PRO A 358 -0.25 -8.64 20.19
N GLU A 359 -1.02 -9.00 19.16
CA GLU A 359 -0.51 -9.88 18.11
C GLU A 359 0.51 -9.15 17.25
N ALA A 360 1.48 -9.90 16.70
CA ALA A 360 2.61 -9.31 15.97
C ALA A 360 2.35 -9.08 14.47
N GLY A 361 1.19 -9.46 13.95
CA GLY A 361 0.92 -9.51 12.50
C GLY A 361 1.20 -8.20 11.76
N LEU A 362 0.81 -7.02 12.34
CA LEU A 362 1.13 -5.73 11.73
C LEU A 362 2.64 -5.53 11.49
N ILE A 363 3.46 -6.02 12.40
CA ILE A 363 4.92 -5.88 12.36
C ILE A 363 5.52 -6.93 11.45
N THR A 364 5.19 -8.22 11.67
CA THR A 364 5.79 -9.34 10.95
C THR A 364 5.48 -9.32 9.46
N ASP A 365 4.29 -8.87 9.06
CA ASP A 365 3.92 -8.69 7.66
C ASP A 365 4.84 -7.67 6.98
N LEU A 366 5.07 -6.52 7.62
CA LEU A 366 5.99 -5.49 7.11
C LEU A 366 7.43 -5.98 7.09
N MET A 367 7.89 -6.65 8.15
CA MET A 367 9.24 -7.22 8.19
C MET A 367 9.47 -8.18 7.03
N GLN A 368 8.49 -9.03 6.72
CA GLN A 368 8.56 -9.96 5.60
C GLN A 368 8.53 -9.25 4.24
N VAL A 369 7.66 -8.23 4.10
CA VAL A 369 7.53 -7.43 2.87
C VAL A 369 8.79 -6.62 2.62
N TYR A 370 9.39 -6.06 3.67
CA TYR A 370 10.52 -5.12 3.54
C TYR A 370 11.90 -5.75 3.79
N GLY A 371 11.98 -7.01 4.15
CA GLY A 371 13.26 -7.66 4.44
C GLY A 371 13.96 -7.02 5.65
N ILE A 372 13.20 -6.77 6.72
CA ILE A 372 13.69 -6.07 7.90
C ILE A 372 14.48 -7.01 8.80
N ASP A 373 15.62 -6.54 9.31
CA ASP A 373 16.43 -7.21 10.31
C ASP A 373 15.85 -6.98 11.72
N PRO A 374 15.33 -8.03 12.39
CA PRO A 374 14.75 -7.86 13.72
C PRO A 374 15.77 -7.43 14.77
N ASP A 375 17.02 -7.91 14.71
CA ASP A 375 18.05 -7.65 15.72
C ASP A 375 18.44 -6.17 15.78
N ASN A 376 18.29 -5.47 14.64
CA ASN A 376 18.54 -4.04 14.48
C ASN A 376 17.26 -3.22 14.33
N SER A 377 16.15 -3.67 14.95
CA SER A 377 14.86 -3.00 14.82
C SER A 377 14.18 -2.80 16.17
N TYR A 378 13.27 -1.82 16.19
CA TYR A 378 12.62 -1.38 17.42
C TYR A 378 11.10 -1.28 17.22
N MET A 379 10.34 -1.59 18.29
CA MET A 379 8.94 -1.22 18.43
C MET A 379 8.82 -0.14 19.50
N VAL A 380 8.29 1.02 19.13
CA VAL A 380 8.09 2.19 20.01
C VAL A 380 6.58 2.35 20.22
N GLY A 381 6.13 2.25 21.45
CA GLY A 381 4.71 2.34 21.80
C GLY A 381 4.49 2.89 23.21
N ASP A 382 3.26 3.28 23.53
CA ASP A 382 2.87 3.81 24.84
C ASP A 382 2.17 2.79 25.72
N SER A 383 1.93 1.59 25.20
CA SER A 383 1.09 0.57 25.86
C SER A 383 1.78 -0.80 25.98
N HIS A 384 1.25 -1.62 26.88
CA HIS A 384 1.67 -3.03 27.02
C HIS A 384 1.45 -3.85 25.74
N THR A 385 0.45 -3.48 24.91
CA THR A 385 0.18 -4.20 23.66
C THR A 385 1.29 -4.02 22.65
N ASP A 386 1.96 -2.88 22.65
CA ASP A 386 3.10 -2.57 21.80
C ASP A 386 4.34 -3.34 22.20
N VAL A 387 4.64 -3.35 23.51
CA VAL A 387 5.76 -4.10 24.07
C VAL A 387 5.61 -5.60 23.76
N ILE A 388 4.42 -6.17 23.95
CA ILE A 388 4.18 -7.59 23.67
C ILE A 388 4.29 -7.87 22.17
N ALA A 389 3.69 -7.03 21.31
CA ALA A 389 3.75 -7.21 19.86
C ALA A 389 5.19 -7.12 19.33
N GLY A 390 5.95 -6.12 19.76
CA GLY A 390 7.36 -5.97 19.42
C GLY A 390 8.21 -7.15 19.88
N SER A 391 8.04 -7.58 21.12
CA SER A 391 8.74 -8.76 21.68
C SER A 391 8.39 -10.05 20.94
N ARG A 392 7.12 -10.25 20.53
CA ARG A 392 6.69 -11.39 19.71
C ARG A 392 7.28 -11.36 18.30
N ALA A 393 7.51 -10.16 17.75
CA ALA A 393 8.17 -9.97 16.47
C ALA A 393 9.70 -10.09 16.54
N GLY A 394 10.29 -10.25 17.74
CA GLY A 394 11.73 -10.34 17.94
C GLY A 394 12.45 -8.98 17.93
N LEU A 395 11.72 -7.89 18.12
CA LEU A 395 12.26 -6.53 18.12
C LEU A 395 12.69 -6.09 19.52
N LYS A 396 13.60 -5.11 19.59
CA LYS A 396 13.81 -4.33 20.81
C LYS A 396 12.59 -3.43 21.05
N THR A 397 12.17 -3.31 22.30
CA THR A 397 10.93 -2.61 22.65
C THR A 397 11.21 -1.35 23.48
N VAL A 398 10.59 -0.26 23.09
CA VAL A 398 10.68 1.05 23.77
C VAL A 398 9.29 1.46 24.23
N LEU A 399 9.11 1.57 25.53
CA LEU A 399 7.89 2.10 26.12
C LEU A 399 8.02 3.61 26.32
N VAL A 400 7.10 4.39 25.75
CA VAL A 400 6.98 5.83 25.94
C VAL A 400 6.02 6.10 27.09
N GLY A 401 6.50 6.73 28.15
CA GLY A 401 5.70 7.02 29.34
C GLY A 401 6.19 6.25 30.57
N THR A 402 5.30 6.05 31.54
CA THR A 402 5.63 5.39 32.80
C THR A 402 4.85 4.08 32.93
N LEU A 403 5.53 3.03 33.41
CA LEU A 403 4.86 1.80 33.83
C LEU A 403 3.97 2.07 35.04
N LYS A 404 2.66 1.98 34.85
CA LYS A 404 1.72 1.94 35.97
C LYS A 404 1.71 0.55 36.61
N CYS A 405 1.40 0.46 37.88
CA CYS A 405 1.49 -0.78 38.68
C CYS A 405 0.70 -1.96 38.11
N ASP A 406 -0.43 -1.68 37.41
CA ASP A 406 -1.26 -2.70 36.75
C ASP A 406 -0.71 -3.14 35.38
N ALA A 407 0.18 -2.35 34.77
CA ALA A 407 0.82 -2.69 33.47
C ALA A 407 1.69 -3.94 33.58
N CYS A 408 2.35 -4.16 34.72
CA CYS A 408 3.19 -5.34 34.95
C CYS A 408 2.40 -6.66 34.81
N GLN A 409 1.15 -6.69 35.28
CA GLN A 409 0.29 -7.88 35.15
C GLN A 409 -0.16 -8.11 33.69
N ARG A 410 -0.31 -7.04 32.90
CA ARG A 410 -0.75 -7.10 31.50
C ARG A 410 0.37 -7.43 30.54
N LEU A 411 1.63 -7.25 30.93
CA LEU A 411 2.80 -7.52 30.10
C LEU A 411 3.08 -9.01 29.85
N GLN A 412 2.35 -9.92 30.52
CA GLN A 412 2.47 -11.37 30.31
C GLN A 412 3.93 -11.89 30.47
N GLY A 413 4.68 -11.32 31.43
CA GLY A 413 6.09 -11.67 31.63
C GLY A 413 7.07 -11.04 30.63
N LYS A 414 6.61 -10.20 29.71
CA LYS A 414 7.46 -9.40 28.83
C LYS A 414 7.73 -8.05 29.48
N HIS A 415 8.97 -7.60 29.40
CA HIS A 415 9.37 -6.28 29.85
C HIS A 415 9.87 -5.46 28.68
N PRO A 416 9.64 -4.13 28.64
CA PRO A 416 10.26 -3.29 27.62
C PRO A 416 11.78 -3.28 27.83
N ASP A 417 12.54 -3.29 26.73
CA ASP A 417 14.01 -3.18 26.79
C ASP A 417 14.43 -1.78 27.23
N PHE A 418 13.62 -0.77 26.87
CA PHE A 418 13.85 0.63 27.23
C PHE A 418 12.54 1.30 27.66
N ILE A 419 12.65 2.24 28.60
CA ILE A 419 11.56 3.11 29.04
C ILE A 419 12.05 4.55 28.91
N ILE A 420 11.28 5.38 28.21
CA ILE A 420 11.54 6.81 28.01
C ILE A 420 10.32 7.63 28.48
N GLY A 421 10.55 8.79 29.09
CA GLY A 421 9.48 9.64 29.62
C GLY A 421 8.61 10.27 28.53
N ASP A 422 9.24 10.63 27.42
CA ASP A 422 8.62 11.22 26.23
C ASP A 422 9.34 10.79 24.96
N ILE A 423 8.70 10.97 23.81
CA ILE A 423 9.22 10.53 22.52
C ILE A 423 10.51 11.26 22.09
N GLY A 424 10.71 12.51 22.55
CA GLY A 424 11.93 13.28 22.27
C GLY A 424 13.20 12.67 22.86
N GLN A 425 13.08 11.74 23.81
CA GLN A 425 14.22 11.01 24.39
C GLN A 425 14.63 9.79 23.54
N LEU A 426 13.92 9.47 22.47
CA LEU A 426 14.16 8.28 21.64
C LEU A 426 15.57 8.25 21.04
N GLU A 427 16.12 9.41 20.71
CA GLU A 427 17.48 9.51 20.16
C GLU A 427 18.57 8.91 21.07
N ARG A 428 18.33 8.85 22.40
CA ARG A 428 19.25 8.25 23.39
C ARG A 428 19.25 6.73 23.36
N VAL A 429 18.20 6.15 22.80
CA VAL A 429 17.98 4.69 22.73
C VAL A 429 18.42 4.13 21.39
N ILE A 430 18.06 4.82 20.31
CA ILE A 430 18.40 4.40 18.96
C ILE A 430 19.76 4.97 18.58
N THR A 431 20.77 4.11 18.60
CA THR A 431 22.15 4.47 18.21
C THR A 431 22.28 4.50 16.67
N GLU A 432 23.32 5.17 16.17
CA GLU A 432 23.70 5.08 14.75
C GLU A 432 23.94 3.62 14.37
N ARG A 433 23.48 3.24 13.18
CA ARG A 433 23.82 1.93 12.62
C ARG A 433 25.31 1.88 12.35
N ASP A 434 25.95 0.80 12.79
CA ASP A 434 27.22 0.38 12.17
C ASP A 434 26.90 0.01 10.71
N THR A 435 26.98 0.99 9.83
CA THR A 435 27.09 0.75 8.39
C THR A 435 28.50 0.21 8.19
N GLY A 436 28.68 -1.08 8.45
CA GLY A 436 29.95 -1.76 8.22
C GLY A 436 30.49 -1.32 6.87
N GLY A 437 31.65 -0.68 6.87
CA GLY A 437 32.20 0.06 5.76
C GLY A 437 32.10 -0.72 4.45
N MET A 438 31.30 -0.21 3.54
CA MET A 438 31.57 -0.38 2.12
C MET A 438 32.57 0.71 1.77
N GLU A 439 33.85 0.38 1.90
CA GLU A 439 34.90 1.05 1.17
C GLU A 439 34.53 0.98 -0.32
N ASP A 440 34.55 2.15 -0.96
CA ASP A 440 34.45 2.31 -2.40
C ASP A 440 35.43 1.35 -3.11
N VAL A 441 34.89 0.41 -3.90
CA VAL A 441 35.64 -0.32 -4.93
C VAL A 441 34.93 -0.16 -6.27
#